data_612b742dd2bb11623cbdc67b8b7f5cd9
#
_entry.id   612b742dd2bb11623cbdc67b8b7f5cd9
#
_cell.length_a   1.000
_cell.length_b   1.000
_cell.length_c   1.000
_cell.angle_alpha   90.00
_cell.angle_beta   90.00
_cell.angle_gamma   90.00
#
_symmetry.space_group_name_H-M   'P 1'
#
loop_
_entity.id
_entity.type
_entity.pdbx_description
1 polymer ?
#
loop_
_entity_poly.entity_id
_entity_poly.type
_entity_poly.pdbx_seq_one_letter_code
_entity_poly.pdbx_strand_id
1 'polypeptide(L)'
;ELLPVLNVRENILLPIKLNKTKVDEVYFEEIVKTLGIEEKLTSPVHKLSGGQKQRVAIARALITKPMILLADEPTGNLDRNNTLEVMELFQRCNKELDTTICMITHDQSISEMADKIIHIEDGRIENGID
;
A
#
# COMPACT_ATOMS: atom_id res chain seq x y z
N GLU A 1 -0.61 6.79 9.57
CA GLU A 1 0.06 8.08 9.29
C GLU A 1 1.59 7.93 9.28
N LEU A 2 2.28 8.79 8.50
CA LEU A 2 3.74 8.84 8.46
C LEU A 2 4.26 9.72 9.61
N LEU A 3 5.43 9.37 10.15
CA LEU A 3 6.06 10.16 11.21
C LEU A 3 6.77 11.38 10.60
N PRO A 4 6.35 12.62 10.93
CA PRO A 4 6.86 13.83 10.29
C PRO A 4 8.32 14.16 10.64
N VAL A 5 8.81 13.61 11.74
CA VAL A 5 10.21 13.78 12.20
C VAL A 5 11.22 12.90 11.44
N LEU A 6 10.72 11.94 10.66
CA LEU A 6 11.52 11.02 9.87
C LEU A 6 11.43 11.37 8.38
N ASN A 7 12.51 11.11 7.63
CA ASN A 7 12.45 11.14 6.18
C ASN A 7 11.72 9.92 5.60
N VAL A 8 11.58 9.85 4.28
CA VAL A 8 10.89 8.76 3.58
C VAL A 8 11.52 7.40 3.88
N ARG A 9 12.85 7.26 3.70
CA ARG A 9 13.57 6.01 3.96
C ARG A 9 13.38 5.54 5.40
N GLU A 10 13.48 6.46 6.35
CA GLU A 10 13.32 6.16 7.77
C GLU A 10 11.90 5.72 8.12
N ASN A 11 10.87 6.33 7.51
CA ASN A 11 9.48 5.91 7.66
C ASN A 11 9.28 4.48 7.15
N ILE A 12 9.80 4.16 5.94
CA ILE A 12 9.67 2.83 5.34
C ILE A 12 10.34 1.77 6.23
N LEU A 13 11.55 2.05 6.71
CA LEU A 13 12.33 1.10 7.50
C LEU A 13 11.95 1.04 8.98
N LEU A 14 11.01 1.87 9.43
CA LEU A 14 10.61 1.93 10.83
C LEU A 14 10.22 0.56 11.43
N PRO A 15 9.36 -0.26 10.77
CA PRO A 15 9.00 -1.58 11.32
C PRO A 15 10.21 -2.51 11.51
N ILE A 16 11.15 -2.47 10.57
CA ILE A 16 12.40 -3.27 10.64
C ILE A 16 13.26 -2.83 11.82
N LYS A 17 13.39 -1.52 12.02
CA LYS A 17 14.15 -0.94 13.15
C LYS A 17 13.52 -1.31 14.50
N LEU A 18 12.19 -1.23 14.62
CA LEU A 18 11.45 -1.59 15.84
C LEU A 18 11.60 -3.08 16.17
N ASN A 19 11.54 -3.94 15.16
CA ASN A 19 11.73 -5.39 15.32
C ASN A 19 13.20 -5.79 15.51
N LYS A 20 14.15 -4.84 15.45
CA LYS A 20 15.60 -5.08 15.54
C LYS A 20 16.11 -6.14 14.54
N THR A 21 15.48 -6.22 13.38
CA THR A 21 15.87 -7.12 12.29
C THR A 21 16.78 -6.39 11.30
N LYS A 22 17.49 -7.15 10.48
CA LYS A 22 18.32 -6.58 9.41
C LYS A 22 17.44 -6.17 8.22
N VAL A 23 17.81 -5.06 7.59
CA VAL A 23 17.18 -4.61 6.34
C VAL A 23 17.61 -5.57 5.23
N ASP A 24 16.64 -6.06 4.47
CA ASP A 24 16.89 -6.68 3.17
C ASP A 24 16.94 -5.55 2.13
N GLU A 25 18.14 -5.09 1.80
CA GLU A 25 18.34 -3.95 0.90
C GLU A 25 17.84 -4.25 -0.52
N VAL A 26 17.95 -5.50 -0.98
CA VAL A 26 17.46 -5.91 -2.31
C VAL A 26 15.95 -5.76 -2.37
N TYR A 27 15.25 -6.27 -1.38
CA TYR A 27 13.79 -6.15 -1.29
C TYR A 27 13.34 -4.70 -1.06
N PHE A 28 14.09 -3.92 -0.28
CA PHE A 28 13.84 -2.49 -0.10
C PHE A 28 13.91 -1.75 -1.45
N GLU A 29 14.95 -1.99 -2.25
CA GLU A 29 15.10 -1.38 -3.57
C GLU A 29 13.97 -1.78 -4.53
N GLU A 30 13.54 -3.06 -4.48
CA GLU A 30 12.41 -3.58 -5.26
C GLU A 30 11.11 -2.84 -4.91
N ILE A 31 10.76 -2.71 -3.62
CA ILE A 31 9.60 -1.96 -3.14
C ILE A 31 9.65 -0.51 -3.63
N VAL A 32 10.77 0.15 -3.40
CA VAL A 32 10.95 1.57 -3.73
C VAL A 32 10.76 1.82 -5.21
N LYS A 33 11.31 0.94 -6.06
CA LYS A 33 11.17 0.98 -7.52
C LYS A 33 9.74 0.70 -7.96
N THR A 34 9.11 -0.37 -7.43
CA THR A 34 7.71 -0.71 -7.74
C THR A 34 6.77 0.46 -7.43
N LEU A 35 7.03 1.17 -6.33
CA LEU A 35 6.23 2.31 -5.89
C LEU A 35 6.65 3.65 -6.53
N GLY A 36 7.75 3.71 -7.27
CA GLY A 36 8.24 4.91 -7.95
C GLY A 36 8.57 6.05 -7.00
N ILE A 37 9.28 5.76 -5.89
CA ILE A 37 9.62 6.75 -4.84
C ILE A 37 11.12 6.87 -4.59
N GLU A 38 11.96 6.36 -5.50
CA GLU A 38 13.42 6.33 -5.39
C GLU A 38 14.00 7.72 -5.10
N GLU A 39 13.58 8.73 -5.87
CA GLU A 39 14.09 10.10 -5.76
C GLU A 39 13.63 10.82 -4.48
N LYS A 40 12.72 10.23 -3.72
CA LYS A 40 12.13 10.84 -2.52
C LYS A 40 12.68 10.30 -1.20
N LEU A 41 13.58 9.33 -1.23
CA LEU A 41 14.04 8.61 -0.03
C LEU A 41 14.61 9.51 1.07
N THR A 42 15.29 10.59 0.70
CA THR A 42 15.86 11.56 1.64
C THR A 42 14.92 12.73 1.94
N SER A 43 13.77 12.80 1.26
CA SER A 43 12.83 13.92 1.42
C SER A 43 12.13 13.86 2.77
N PRO A 44 11.93 15.00 3.43
CA PRO A 44 11.07 15.08 4.61
C PRO A 44 9.59 14.88 4.21
N VAL A 45 8.82 14.18 5.04
CA VAL A 45 7.43 13.79 4.75
C VAL A 45 6.50 14.98 4.44
N HIS A 46 6.74 16.13 5.07
CA HIS A 46 5.91 17.33 4.86
C HIS A 46 6.03 17.92 3.44
N LYS A 47 7.08 17.57 2.69
CA LYS A 47 7.28 18.00 1.28
C LYS A 47 6.63 17.08 0.26
N LEU A 48 6.03 15.97 0.69
CA LEU A 48 5.40 15.00 -0.20
C LEU A 48 3.96 15.40 -0.52
N SER A 49 3.53 15.13 -1.77
CA SER A 49 2.12 15.15 -2.13
C SER A 49 1.33 14.05 -1.40
N GLY A 50 -0.01 14.13 -1.41
CA GLY A 50 -0.87 13.11 -0.82
C GLY A 50 -0.61 11.72 -1.39
N GLY A 51 -0.52 11.60 -2.71
CA GLY A 51 -0.22 10.33 -3.39
C GLY A 51 1.18 9.80 -3.06
N GLN A 52 2.20 10.68 -2.94
CA GLN A 52 3.54 10.27 -2.51
C GLN A 52 3.53 9.76 -1.07
N LYS A 53 2.82 10.42 -0.15
CA LYS A 53 2.64 9.95 1.23
C LYS A 53 1.99 8.57 1.28
N GLN A 54 0.98 8.34 0.44
CA GLN A 54 0.31 7.04 0.34
C GLN A 54 1.27 5.95 -0.14
N ARG A 55 2.07 6.21 -1.19
CA ARG A 55 3.10 5.28 -1.68
C ARG A 55 4.12 4.92 -0.59
N VAL A 56 4.56 5.90 0.19
CA VAL A 56 5.46 5.67 1.35
C VAL A 56 4.79 4.83 2.44
N ALA A 57 3.51 5.06 2.72
CA ALA A 57 2.75 4.26 3.68
C ALA A 57 2.60 2.79 3.23
N ILE A 58 2.36 2.56 1.93
CA ILE A 58 2.33 1.22 1.33
C ILE A 58 3.71 0.56 1.42
N ALA A 59 4.79 1.28 1.08
CA ALA A 59 6.16 0.79 1.19
C ALA A 59 6.50 0.34 2.63
N ARG A 60 6.10 1.15 3.62
CA ARG A 60 6.28 0.82 5.04
C ARG A 60 5.51 -0.43 5.46
N ALA A 61 4.33 -0.64 4.91
CA ALA A 61 3.54 -1.84 5.20
C ALA A 61 4.15 -3.10 4.54
N LEU A 62 4.73 -2.96 3.35
CA LEU A 62 5.32 -4.06 2.57
C LEU A 62 6.70 -4.49 3.06
N ILE A 63 7.47 -3.60 3.71
CA ILE A 63 8.88 -3.86 4.05
C ILE A 63 9.09 -5.08 4.98
N THR A 64 8.07 -5.48 5.72
CA THR A 64 8.09 -6.66 6.58
C THR A 64 7.76 -7.96 5.83
N LYS A 65 7.60 -7.91 4.52
CA LYS A 65 7.20 -9.04 3.67
C LYS A 65 5.90 -9.72 4.15
N PRO A 66 4.81 -8.97 4.32
CA PRO A 66 3.56 -9.56 4.78
C PRO A 66 2.97 -10.46 3.70
N MET A 67 2.37 -11.59 4.10
CA MET A 67 1.60 -12.43 3.17
C MET A 67 0.32 -11.73 2.70
N ILE A 68 -0.25 -10.86 3.54
CA ILE A 68 -1.48 -10.12 3.25
C ILE A 68 -1.29 -8.65 3.64
N LEU A 69 -1.59 -7.76 2.72
CA LEU A 69 -1.71 -6.32 2.93
C LEU A 69 -3.18 -5.94 3.05
N LEU A 70 -3.57 -5.34 4.18
CA LEU A 70 -4.92 -4.86 4.40
C LEU A 70 -5.01 -3.38 4.04
N ALA A 71 -5.98 -3.00 3.22
CA ALA A 71 -6.26 -1.63 2.81
C ALA A 71 -7.73 -1.31 3.07
N ASP A 72 -7.98 -0.37 3.97
CA ASP A 72 -9.31 0.09 4.33
C ASP A 72 -9.60 1.43 3.64
N GLU A 73 -10.58 1.41 2.71
CA GLU A 73 -10.99 2.56 1.90
C GLU A 73 -9.81 3.37 1.31
N PRO A 74 -8.81 2.75 0.67
CA PRO A 74 -7.58 3.43 0.29
C PRO A 74 -7.77 4.49 -0.81
N THR A 75 -8.93 4.53 -1.43
CA THR A 75 -9.30 5.44 -2.53
C THR A 75 -10.42 6.40 -2.16
N GLY A 76 -11.00 6.30 -0.96
CA GLY A 76 -12.22 7.01 -0.55
C GLY A 76 -12.16 8.54 -0.60
N ASN A 77 -10.98 9.15 -0.59
CA ASN A 77 -10.78 10.60 -0.66
C ASN A 77 -10.06 11.05 -1.95
N LEU A 78 -10.00 10.18 -2.96
CA LEU A 78 -9.28 10.45 -4.21
C LEU A 78 -10.27 10.77 -5.35
N ASP A 79 -9.83 11.61 -6.27
CA ASP A 79 -10.51 11.72 -7.56
C ASP A 79 -10.27 10.45 -8.42
N ARG A 80 -11.03 10.33 -9.51
CA ARG A 80 -11.03 9.13 -10.35
C ARG A 80 -9.64 8.78 -10.90
N ASN A 81 -8.84 9.77 -11.30
CA ASN A 81 -7.52 9.51 -11.90
C ASN A 81 -6.55 9.00 -10.83
N ASN A 82 -6.51 9.63 -9.67
CA ASN A 82 -5.70 9.19 -8.54
C ASN A 82 -6.15 7.82 -8.01
N THR A 83 -7.46 7.53 -8.05
CA THR A 83 -8.01 6.21 -7.72
C THR A 83 -7.42 5.12 -8.62
N LEU A 84 -7.45 5.32 -9.94
CA LEU A 84 -6.90 4.35 -10.90
C LEU A 84 -5.39 4.14 -10.70
N GLU A 85 -4.63 5.22 -10.47
CA GLU A 85 -3.19 5.12 -10.16
C GLU A 85 -2.92 4.27 -8.91
N VAL A 86 -3.75 4.41 -7.88
CA VAL A 86 -3.61 3.61 -6.64
C VAL A 86 -3.97 2.15 -6.89
N MET A 87 -5.02 1.88 -7.69
CA MET A 87 -5.38 0.50 -8.03
C MET A 87 -4.31 -0.19 -8.87
N GLU A 88 -3.75 0.49 -9.88
CA GLU A 88 -2.60 -0.01 -10.66
C GLU A 88 -1.40 -0.30 -9.76
N LEU A 89 -1.16 0.56 -8.78
CA LEU A 89 -0.09 0.37 -7.80
C LEU A 89 -0.30 -0.90 -6.97
N PHE A 90 -1.51 -1.14 -6.46
CA PHE A 90 -1.82 -2.37 -5.73
C PHE A 90 -1.68 -3.61 -6.61
N GLN A 91 -2.13 -3.57 -7.86
CA GLN A 91 -1.95 -4.67 -8.82
C GLN A 91 -0.47 -4.96 -9.07
N ARG A 92 0.37 -3.93 -9.19
CA ARG A 92 1.82 -4.09 -9.31
C ARG A 92 2.43 -4.72 -8.05
N CYS A 93 2.07 -4.25 -6.86
CA CYS A 93 2.52 -4.84 -5.60
C CYS A 93 2.13 -6.32 -5.49
N ASN A 94 0.92 -6.69 -5.88
CA ASN A 94 0.49 -8.08 -5.91
C ASN A 94 1.36 -8.93 -6.85
N LYS A 95 1.59 -8.46 -8.09
CA LYS A 95 2.30 -9.22 -9.13
C LYS A 95 3.82 -9.24 -8.93
N GLU A 96 4.42 -8.11 -8.56
CA GLU A 96 5.87 -7.94 -8.49
C GLU A 96 6.44 -8.34 -7.13
N LEU A 97 5.65 -8.18 -6.04
CA LEU A 97 6.10 -8.45 -4.67
C LEU A 97 5.42 -9.67 -4.02
N ASP A 98 4.65 -10.44 -4.80
CA ASP A 98 3.95 -11.66 -4.37
C ASP A 98 3.16 -11.48 -3.06
N THR A 99 2.48 -10.33 -2.91
CA THR A 99 1.72 -9.97 -1.72
C THR A 99 0.22 -10.03 -2.02
N THR A 100 -0.54 -10.79 -1.25
CA THR A 100 -2.01 -10.76 -1.33
C THR A 100 -2.53 -9.43 -0.79
N ILE A 101 -3.41 -8.76 -1.55
CA ILE A 101 -4.03 -7.51 -1.12
C ILE A 101 -5.50 -7.75 -0.80
N CYS A 102 -5.88 -7.45 0.42
CA CYS A 102 -7.28 -7.46 0.87
C CYS A 102 -7.72 -6.02 1.06
N MET A 103 -8.63 -5.56 0.19
CA MET A 103 -9.13 -4.19 0.20
C MET A 103 -10.58 -4.16 0.65
N ILE A 104 -10.91 -3.21 1.51
CA ILE A 104 -12.28 -2.89 1.88
C ILE A 104 -12.68 -1.64 1.11
N THR A 105 -13.78 -1.70 0.39
CA THR A 105 -14.35 -0.57 -0.33
C THR A 105 -15.86 -0.71 -0.47
N HIS A 106 -16.56 0.42 -0.54
CA HIS A 106 -17.98 0.48 -0.91
C HIS A 106 -18.18 0.91 -2.38
N ASP A 107 -17.09 1.16 -3.11
CA ASP A 107 -17.14 1.52 -4.54
C ASP A 107 -17.13 0.27 -5.40
N GLN A 108 -18.25 0.00 -6.09
CA GLN A 108 -18.41 -1.14 -6.97
C GLN A 108 -17.38 -1.15 -8.11
N SER A 109 -17.05 0.03 -8.67
CA SER A 109 -16.10 0.12 -9.78
C SER A 109 -14.68 -0.29 -9.36
N ILE A 110 -14.33 -0.10 -8.09
CA ILE A 110 -13.06 -0.53 -7.50
C ILE A 110 -13.10 -2.03 -7.20
N SER A 111 -14.21 -2.54 -6.65
CA SER A 111 -14.32 -3.97 -6.35
C SER A 111 -14.22 -4.83 -7.61
N GLU A 112 -14.78 -4.39 -8.74
CA GLU A 112 -14.70 -5.06 -10.04
C GLU A 112 -13.27 -5.17 -10.61
N MET A 113 -12.29 -4.43 -10.06
CA MET A 113 -10.88 -4.53 -10.44
C MET A 113 -10.13 -5.63 -9.67
N ALA A 114 -10.75 -6.27 -8.69
CA ALA A 114 -10.15 -7.33 -7.90
C ALA A 114 -10.32 -8.71 -8.57
N ASP A 115 -9.39 -9.63 -8.29
CA ASP A 115 -9.50 -11.03 -8.74
C ASP A 115 -10.62 -11.78 -8.04
N LYS A 116 -11.03 -11.32 -6.85
CA LYS A 116 -12.07 -11.94 -6.03
C LYS A 116 -12.80 -10.91 -5.19
N ILE A 117 -14.12 -11.02 -5.13
CA ILE A 117 -14.99 -10.13 -4.36
C ILE A 117 -15.68 -10.92 -3.27
N ILE A 118 -15.75 -10.37 -2.07
CA ILE A 118 -16.52 -10.91 -0.94
C ILE A 118 -17.51 -9.83 -0.50
N HIS A 119 -18.79 -10.10 -0.62
CA HIS A 119 -19.84 -9.22 -0.14
C HIS A 119 -20.15 -9.48 1.33
N ILE A 120 -20.17 -8.43 2.13
CA ILE A 120 -20.52 -8.49 3.56
C ILE A 120 -21.68 -7.53 3.80
N GLU A 121 -22.80 -8.06 4.30
CA GLU A 121 -23.98 -7.30 4.73
C GLU A 121 -24.37 -7.73 6.14
N ASP A 122 -24.68 -6.78 7.01
CA ASP A 122 -25.04 -7.02 8.44
C ASP A 122 -24.07 -7.97 9.18
N GLY A 123 -22.77 -7.87 8.89
CA GLY A 123 -21.72 -8.70 9.51
C GLY A 123 -21.71 -10.15 9.06
N ARG A 124 -22.37 -10.48 7.96
CA ARG A 124 -22.41 -11.81 7.35
C ARG A 124 -21.90 -11.78 5.93
N ILE A 125 -21.20 -12.83 5.54
CA ILE A 125 -20.80 -13.03 4.15
C ILE A 125 -22.04 -13.49 3.39
N GLU A 126 -22.43 -12.72 2.36
CA GLU A 126 -23.47 -13.15 1.44
C GLU A 126 -22.91 -14.21 0.48
N ASN A 127 -23.75 -15.22 0.15
CA ASN A 127 -23.36 -16.33 -0.71
C ASN A 127 -22.95 -15.84 -2.11
N GLY A 128 -21.70 -16.01 -2.42
CA GLY A 128 -21.12 -15.74 -3.73
C GLY A 128 -19.69 -15.23 -3.55
N ILE A 129 -18.74 -16.15 -3.55
CA ILE A 129 -17.37 -15.80 -3.82
C ILE A 129 -17.25 -15.91 -5.34
N ASP A 130 -17.41 -14.81 -6.03
CA ASP A 130 -17.17 -14.71 -7.47
C ASP A 130 -15.71 -14.38 -7.77
#